data_69f43137ec8fde89a298f6b85f2e8f63
#
_entry.id   69f43137ec8fde89a298f6b85f2e8f63
#
_cell.length_a   1.000
_cell.length_b   1.000
_cell.length_c   1.000
_cell.angle_alpha   90.00
_cell.angle_beta   90.00
_cell.angle_gamma   90.00
#
_symmetry.space_group_name_H-M   'P 1'
#
loop_
_entity.id
_entity.type
_entity.pdbx_description
1 polymer ?
#
loop_
_entity_poly.entity_id
_entity_poly.type
_entity_poly.pdbx_seq_one_letter_code
_entity_poly.pdbx_strand_id
1 'polypeptide(L)'
;MATINPRVDFAFKLIFGNEQNKDILLSLLNSILEDYQESPIEWIEILNPFMDREYEKGKTAILDIKARDQNGEYYNIEMQITDQYFYEKRALYYWARLYSSQLGKGSDYDNLKRTVSINILNFETTGKNIKYHTAYRLKEINDNFELTNQEEIHFLEMEKFSKELPDLQKTLDRWIYFIKYAERFSEHNLPEPLKEVESIKKASSVLERISLSDEQREIYEDRLKMYLDERGAIRTAELRGRDREKIEIAKKFLEIGRAHV
;
A
#
# COMPACT_ATOMS: atom_id res chain seq x y z
N MET A 1 13.36 2.79 -22.29
CA MET A 1 13.17 1.65 -21.36
C MET A 1 11.81 1.82 -20.72
N ALA A 2 11.06 0.75 -20.50
CA ALA A 2 9.78 0.87 -19.76
C ALA A 2 10.08 1.28 -18.32
N THR A 3 9.42 2.32 -17.81
CA THR A 3 9.60 2.80 -16.45
C THR A 3 9.01 1.77 -15.49
N ILE A 4 9.77 1.40 -14.45
CA ILE A 4 9.33 0.44 -13.43
C ILE A 4 8.14 1.02 -12.66
N ASN A 5 7.08 0.23 -12.48
CA ASN A 5 5.89 0.65 -11.76
C ASN A 5 6.05 0.35 -10.26
N PRO A 6 6.13 1.38 -9.39
CA PRO A 6 6.34 1.19 -7.95
C PRO A 6 5.14 0.56 -7.21
N ARG A 7 3.99 0.42 -7.86
CA ARG A 7 2.84 -0.30 -7.28
C ARG A 7 3.01 -1.81 -7.31
N VAL A 8 3.90 -2.33 -8.16
CA VAL A 8 4.30 -3.75 -8.08
C VAL A 8 5.06 -3.96 -6.77
N ASP A 9 4.61 -4.89 -5.95
CA ASP A 9 5.14 -5.17 -4.60
C ASP A 9 6.67 -5.34 -4.60
N PHE A 10 7.20 -6.04 -5.61
CA PHE A 10 8.63 -6.18 -5.83
C PHE A 10 9.35 -4.85 -6.03
N ALA A 11 8.83 -3.98 -6.91
CA ALA A 11 9.41 -2.66 -7.18
C ALA A 11 9.27 -1.74 -5.96
N PHE A 12 8.15 -1.82 -5.24
CA PHE A 12 7.95 -1.08 -4.00
C PHE A 12 9.03 -1.42 -2.97
N LYS A 13 9.25 -2.70 -2.71
CA LYS A 13 10.28 -3.15 -1.76
C LYS A 13 11.69 -2.75 -2.21
N LEU A 14 11.96 -2.79 -3.50
CA LEU A 14 13.26 -2.38 -4.06
C LEU A 14 13.59 -0.92 -3.78
N ILE A 15 12.57 -0.04 -3.83
CA ILE A 15 12.72 1.41 -3.62
C ILE A 15 12.72 1.74 -2.13
N PHE A 16 11.70 1.27 -1.40
CA PHE A 16 11.42 1.65 -0.03
C PHE A 16 12.07 0.73 1.01
N GLY A 17 12.37 -0.52 0.65
CA GLY A 17 12.98 -1.52 1.52
C GLY A 17 14.52 -1.60 1.43
N ASN A 18 15.17 -0.63 0.81
CA ASN A 18 16.63 -0.59 0.66
C ASN A 18 17.26 0.31 1.72
N GLU A 19 18.22 -0.22 2.48
CA GLU A 19 18.94 0.52 3.53
C GLU A 19 19.62 1.81 3.02
N GLN A 20 20.09 1.83 1.77
CA GLN A 20 20.70 3.00 1.17
C GLN A 20 19.69 4.13 0.91
N ASN A 21 18.40 3.81 0.88
CA ASN A 21 17.31 4.70 0.57
C ASN A 21 16.28 4.81 1.71
N LYS A 22 16.65 4.45 2.93
CA LYS A 22 15.74 4.49 4.09
C LYS A 22 15.14 5.87 4.37
N ASP A 23 15.78 6.95 3.94
CA ASP A 23 15.24 8.31 3.97
C ASP A 23 13.98 8.47 3.10
N ILE A 24 13.85 7.71 2.00
CA ILE A 24 12.65 7.64 1.17
C ILE A 24 11.50 7.03 1.97
N LEU A 25 11.74 5.88 2.63
CA LEU A 25 10.76 5.23 3.49
C LEU A 25 10.39 6.11 4.68
N LEU A 26 11.36 6.73 5.33
CA LEU A 26 11.15 7.63 6.46
C LEU A 26 10.22 8.80 6.10
N SER A 27 10.43 9.42 4.94
CA SER A 27 9.57 10.50 4.44
C SER A 27 8.14 10.04 4.18
N LEU A 28 7.97 8.85 3.57
CA LEU A 28 6.65 8.26 3.36
C LEU A 28 5.94 7.97 4.69
N LEU A 29 6.63 7.32 5.63
CA LEU A 29 6.09 7.02 6.97
C LEU A 29 5.64 8.28 7.70
N ASN A 30 6.50 9.29 7.79
CA ASN A 30 6.16 10.56 8.43
C ASN A 30 4.97 11.25 7.77
N SER A 31 4.84 11.16 6.45
CA SER A 31 3.68 11.74 5.75
C SER A 31 2.36 11.00 6.04
N ILE A 32 2.41 9.67 6.23
CA ILE A 32 1.25 8.86 6.59
C ILE A 32 0.81 9.12 8.03
N LEU A 33 1.78 9.28 8.93
CA LEU A 33 1.55 9.39 10.36
C LEU A 33 1.42 10.82 10.88
N GLU A 34 1.55 11.84 10.02
CA GLU A 34 1.55 13.26 10.40
C GLU A 34 0.37 13.66 11.29
N ASP A 35 -0.84 13.16 11.00
CA ASP A 35 -2.05 13.48 11.76
C ASP A 35 -2.28 12.52 12.96
N TYR A 36 -1.41 11.53 13.20
CA TYR A 36 -1.64 10.41 14.12
C TYR A 36 -0.57 10.24 15.21
N GLN A 37 0.50 11.02 15.15
CA GLN A 37 1.60 11.01 16.13
C GLN A 37 1.98 12.43 16.56
N GLU A 38 2.52 12.55 17.78
CA GLU A 38 2.90 13.85 18.36
C GLU A 38 4.20 14.41 17.79
N SER A 39 5.11 13.52 17.42
CA SER A 39 6.44 13.87 16.89
C SER A 39 6.80 13.01 15.69
N PRO A 40 7.54 13.56 14.73
CA PRO A 40 7.98 12.80 13.57
C PRO A 40 8.97 11.69 13.98
N ILE A 41 8.99 10.64 13.17
CA ILE A 41 10.03 9.63 13.23
C ILE A 41 11.33 10.28 12.74
N GLU A 42 12.38 10.22 13.56
CA GLU A 42 13.69 10.80 13.24
C GLU A 42 14.60 9.78 12.54
N TRP A 43 14.44 8.51 12.88
CA TRP A 43 15.30 7.44 12.42
C TRP A 43 14.55 6.12 12.32
N ILE A 44 14.92 5.30 11.34
CA ILE A 44 14.41 3.93 11.17
C ILE A 44 15.52 2.94 10.86
N GLU A 45 15.31 1.70 11.29
CA GLU A 45 16.04 0.51 10.90
C GLU A 45 15.12 -0.39 10.09
N ILE A 46 15.55 -0.83 8.91
CA ILE A 46 14.80 -1.81 8.11
C ILE A 46 15.19 -3.20 8.58
N LEU A 47 14.22 -3.94 9.15
CA LEU A 47 14.47 -5.25 9.78
C LEU A 47 14.58 -6.39 8.76
N ASN A 48 14.02 -6.21 7.57
CA ASN A 48 14.07 -7.17 6.48
C ASN A 48 14.43 -6.45 5.16
N PRO A 49 15.64 -5.86 5.07
CA PRO A 49 16.05 -5.11 3.90
C PRO A 49 16.01 -5.97 2.64
N PHE A 50 15.80 -5.32 1.50
CA PHE A 50 15.88 -5.99 0.22
C PHE A 50 17.31 -6.49 -0.02
N MET A 51 17.47 -7.80 -0.24
CA MET A 51 18.75 -8.44 -0.51
C MET A 51 18.66 -9.24 -1.80
N ASP A 52 19.56 -8.97 -2.77
CA ASP A 52 19.59 -9.64 -4.08
C ASP A 52 19.68 -11.18 -3.97
N ARG A 53 20.30 -11.69 -2.91
CA ARG A 53 20.50 -13.14 -2.69
C ARG A 53 19.23 -13.92 -2.31
N GLU A 54 18.14 -13.26 -1.93
CA GLU A 54 16.90 -13.95 -1.56
C GLU A 54 16.18 -14.56 -2.77
N TYR A 55 16.50 -14.13 -3.99
CA TYR A 55 15.91 -14.61 -5.24
C TYR A 55 16.55 -15.87 -5.80
N GLU A 56 17.80 -16.14 -5.47
CA GLU A 56 18.53 -17.32 -5.99
C GLU A 56 17.96 -18.68 -5.56
N LYS A 57 16.99 -18.73 -4.63
CA LYS A 57 16.50 -19.98 -4.01
C LYS A 57 15.04 -20.34 -4.28
N GLY A 58 14.35 -19.67 -5.19
CA GLY A 58 12.95 -20.02 -5.55
C GLY A 58 11.94 -19.91 -4.39
N LYS A 59 12.29 -19.23 -3.29
CA LYS A 59 11.37 -18.93 -2.20
C LYS A 59 10.50 -17.75 -2.58
N THR A 60 9.20 -17.84 -2.33
CA THR A 60 8.27 -16.70 -2.45
C THR A 60 8.81 -15.58 -1.56
N ALA A 61 9.38 -14.54 -2.16
CA ALA A 61 9.97 -13.44 -1.42
C ALA A 61 8.88 -12.75 -0.58
N ILE A 62 9.19 -12.53 0.69
CA ILE A 62 8.36 -11.71 1.57
C ILE A 62 8.57 -10.25 1.12
N LEU A 63 7.55 -9.66 0.50
CA LEU A 63 7.63 -8.35 -0.14
C LEU A 63 7.15 -7.20 0.74
N ASP A 64 6.68 -7.49 1.96
CA ASP A 64 6.45 -6.46 2.98
C ASP A 64 7.76 -5.84 3.47
N ILE A 65 7.67 -4.60 3.97
CA ILE A 65 8.78 -3.91 4.61
C ILE A 65 8.52 -3.85 6.10
N LYS A 66 9.47 -4.33 6.90
CA LYS A 66 9.43 -4.22 8.36
C LYS A 66 10.49 -3.24 8.81
N ALA A 67 10.07 -2.27 9.61
CA ALA A 67 10.98 -1.28 10.16
C ALA A 67 10.76 -1.10 11.66
N ARG A 68 11.75 -0.50 12.31
CA ARG A 68 11.71 -0.10 13.73
C ARG A 68 12.27 1.31 13.84
N ASP A 69 11.62 2.14 14.65
CA ASP A 69 12.06 3.52 14.89
C ASP A 69 12.97 3.69 16.12
N GLN A 70 13.34 4.93 16.42
CA GLN A 70 14.15 5.31 17.57
C GLN A 70 13.54 4.95 18.93
N ASN A 71 12.20 4.82 19.02
CA ASN A 71 11.47 4.46 20.24
C ASN A 71 11.32 2.94 20.40
N GLY A 72 11.77 2.18 19.40
CA GLY A 72 11.59 0.73 19.30
C GLY A 72 10.21 0.32 18.81
N GLU A 73 9.39 1.23 18.28
CA GLU A 73 8.10 0.94 17.68
C GLU A 73 8.27 0.24 16.33
N TYR A 74 7.35 -0.68 16.03
CA TYR A 74 7.42 -1.52 14.83
C TYR A 74 6.45 -1.08 13.75
N TYR A 75 6.90 -1.12 12.52
CA TYR A 75 6.12 -0.78 11.33
C TYR A 75 6.14 -1.94 10.35
N ASN A 76 4.96 -2.34 9.87
CA ASN A 76 4.80 -3.26 8.74
C ASN A 76 4.16 -2.51 7.58
N ILE A 77 4.84 -2.38 6.46
CA ILE A 77 4.37 -1.66 5.28
C ILE A 77 4.18 -2.65 4.15
N GLU A 78 2.95 -2.79 3.69
CA GLU A 78 2.57 -3.63 2.55
C GLU A 78 2.10 -2.76 1.38
N MET A 79 2.57 -3.10 0.18
CA MET A 79 2.00 -2.66 -1.07
C MET A 79 1.23 -3.83 -1.69
N GLN A 80 -0.07 -3.67 -1.88
CA GLN A 80 -0.91 -4.71 -2.46
C GLN A 80 -1.66 -4.17 -3.68
N ILE A 81 -1.38 -4.78 -4.82
CA ILE A 81 -1.91 -4.32 -6.09
C ILE A 81 -3.22 -5.03 -6.45
N THR A 82 -3.38 -6.23 -5.97
CA THR A 82 -4.41 -7.22 -6.30
C THR A 82 -5.45 -7.28 -5.20
N ASP A 83 -6.73 -7.13 -5.55
CA ASP A 83 -7.82 -7.27 -4.59
C ASP A 83 -7.87 -8.71 -4.06
N GLN A 84 -7.81 -8.84 -2.75
CA GLN A 84 -7.94 -10.11 -2.06
C GLN A 84 -9.14 -10.04 -1.13
N TYR A 85 -10.08 -10.94 -1.32
CA TYR A 85 -11.21 -11.08 -0.41
C TYR A 85 -10.75 -11.14 1.04
N PHE A 86 -11.41 -10.36 1.92
CA PHE A 86 -11.11 -10.29 3.36
C PHE A 86 -9.72 -9.72 3.69
N TYR A 87 -9.26 -8.72 2.91
CA TYR A 87 -7.95 -8.12 3.13
C TYR A 87 -7.81 -7.49 4.54
N GLU A 88 -8.88 -6.94 5.10
CA GLU A 88 -8.92 -6.42 6.46
C GLU A 88 -8.56 -7.48 7.52
N LYS A 89 -8.98 -8.73 7.31
CA LYS A 89 -8.61 -9.87 8.20
C LYS A 89 -7.13 -10.21 8.04
N ARG A 90 -6.61 -10.12 6.83
CA ARG A 90 -5.20 -10.35 6.53
C ARG A 90 -4.33 -9.29 7.19
N ALA A 91 -4.68 -8.00 7.06
CA ALA A 91 -3.96 -6.90 7.69
C ALA A 91 -3.89 -7.07 9.21
N LEU A 92 -5.04 -7.38 9.85
CA LEU A 92 -5.10 -7.65 11.28
C LEU A 92 -4.25 -8.88 11.68
N TYR A 93 -4.26 -9.94 10.88
CA TYR A 93 -3.46 -11.14 11.15
C TYR A 93 -1.95 -10.84 11.10
N TYR A 94 -1.47 -10.09 10.10
CA TYR A 94 -0.05 -9.76 9.99
C TYR A 94 0.38 -8.77 11.06
N TRP A 95 -0.47 -7.80 11.42
CA TRP A 95 -0.24 -6.94 12.57
C TRP A 95 -0.06 -7.78 13.85
N ALA A 96 -1.02 -8.67 14.15
CA ALA A 96 -0.97 -9.52 15.34
C ALA A 96 0.28 -10.42 15.38
N ARG A 97 0.69 -10.95 14.23
CA ARG A 97 1.91 -11.74 14.09
C ARG A 97 3.15 -10.93 14.42
N LEU A 98 3.26 -9.70 13.89
CA LEU A 98 4.39 -8.82 14.16
C LEU A 98 4.42 -8.43 15.64
N TYR A 99 3.27 -8.06 16.20
CA TYR A 99 3.14 -7.69 17.61
C TYR A 99 3.53 -8.85 18.54
N SER A 100 2.97 -10.04 18.31
CA SER A 100 3.28 -11.22 19.13
C SER A 100 4.73 -11.70 18.98
N SER A 101 5.36 -11.47 17.84
CA SER A 101 6.76 -11.88 17.59
C SER A 101 7.80 -11.10 18.38
N GLN A 102 7.41 -10.00 19.03
CA GLN A 102 8.30 -9.21 19.88
C GLN A 102 8.67 -9.93 21.18
N LEU A 103 7.83 -10.85 21.64
CA LEU A 103 8.08 -11.58 22.88
C LEU A 103 8.59 -12.98 22.63
N GLY A 104 9.71 -13.29 23.31
CA GLY A 104 10.17 -14.67 23.46
C GLY A 104 9.48 -15.37 24.64
N LYS A 105 9.73 -16.65 24.77
CA LYS A 105 9.18 -17.45 25.88
C LYS A 105 9.71 -16.91 27.23
N GLY A 106 8.79 -16.47 28.10
CA GLY A 106 9.11 -15.98 29.44
C GLY A 106 9.48 -14.50 29.49
N SER A 107 9.28 -13.73 28.39
CA SER A 107 9.44 -12.28 28.40
C SER A 107 8.22 -11.59 29.04
N ASP A 108 8.46 -10.45 29.66
CA ASP A 108 7.40 -9.63 30.25
C ASP A 108 6.65 -8.82 29.19
N TYR A 109 5.36 -8.58 29.40
CA TYR A 109 4.49 -7.86 28.46
C TYR A 109 4.81 -6.36 28.33
N ASP A 110 5.51 -5.77 29.29
CA ASP A 110 5.99 -4.37 29.26
C ASP A 110 7.09 -4.14 28.20
N ASN A 111 7.70 -5.21 27.70
CA ASN A 111 8.64 -5.16 26.58
C ASN A 111 7.95 -4.98 25.23
N LEU A 112 6.62 -5.19 25.13
CA LEU A 112 5.88 -4.95 23.90
C LEU A 112 5.93 -3.47 23.51
N LYS A 113 6.19 -3.21 22.25
CA LYS A 113 6.20 -1.88 21.64
C LYS A 113 5.03 -1.73 20.67
N ARG A 114 4.57 -0.51 20.54
CA ARG A 114 3.55 -0.15 19.55
C ARG A 114 3.90 -0.74 18.20
N THR A 115 2.89 -1.24 17.52
CA THR A 115 3.01 -1.84 16.18
C THR A 115 2.01 -1.17 15.25
N VAL A 116 2.51 -0.61 14.16
CA VAL A 116 1.73 0.08 13.14
C VAL A 116 1.75 -0.75 11.86
N SER A 117 0.58 -1.11 11.34
CA SER A 117 0.43 -1.75 10.03
C SER A 117 -0.05 -0.73 9.00
N ILE A 118 0.70 -0.55 7.94
CA ILE A 118 0.41 0.38 6.85
C ILE A 118 0.16 -0.43 5.58
N ASN A 119 -1.06 -0.33 5.04
CA ASN A 119 -1.51 -1.09 3.90
C ASN A 119 -1.83 -0.14 2.76
N ILE A 120 -0.96 -0.11 1.74
CA ILE A 120 -1.12 0.71 0.53
C ILE A 120 -1.77 -0.16 -0.53
N LEU A 121 -3.01 0.15 -0.89
CA LEU A 121 -3.87 -0.72 -1.68
C LEU A 121 -4.25 -0.07 -3.01
N ASN A 122 -4.19 -0.83 -4.09
CA ASN A 122 -4.70 -0.41 -5.41
C ASN A 122 -6.16 -0.84 -5.63
N PHE A 123 -6.90 -1.06 -4.56
CA PHE A 123 -8.32 -1.43 -4.54
C PHE A 123 -8.98 -0.87 -3.28
N GLU A 124 -10.32 -0.97 -3.20
CA GLU A 124 -11.11 -0.52 -2.05
C GLU A 124 -11.45 -1.70 -1.13
N THR A 125 -11.25 -1.52 0.18
CA THR A 125 -11.57 -2.53 1.20
C THR A 125 -12.37 -1.96 2.38
N THR A 126 -12.18 -0.67 2.73
CA THR A 126 -12.83 -0.06 3.91
C THR A 126 -14.28 0.40 3.66
N GLY A 127 -14.92 -0.14 2.64
CA GLY A 127 -16.33 0.06 2.34
C GLY A 127 -16.67 1.50 1.91
N LYS A 128 -17.80 2.04 2.42
CA LYS A 128 -18.39 3.30 1.96
C LYS A 128 -17.63 4.58 2.36
N ASN A 129 -16.49 4.48 3.05
CA ASN A 129 -15.70 5.64 3.40
C ASN A 129 -15.07 6.23 2.12
N ILE A 130 -15.28 7.52 1.89
CA ILE A 130 -14.74 8.25 0.72
C ILE A 130 -13.28 8.70 0.90
N LYS A 131 -12.73 8.63 2.12
CA LYS A 131 -11.34 9.01 2.39
C LYS A 131 -10.40 7.94 1.84
N TYR A 132 -9.38 8.36 1.11
CA TYR A 132 -8.34 7.45 0.62
C TYR A 132 -7.40 6.97 1.72
N HIS A 133 -7.33 7.67 2.86
CA HIS A 133 -6.56 7.29 4.03
C HIS A 133 -7.48 7.15 5.25
N THR A 134 -7.47 5.97 5.87
CA THR A 134 -8.19 5.65 7.11
C THR A 134 -7.26 4.97 8.09
N ALA A 135 -7.42 5.29 9.37
CA ALA A 135 -6.66 4.70 10.46
C ALA A 135 -7.60 4.12 11.51
N TYR A 136 -7.20 3.00 12.08
CA TYR A 136 -7.98 2.24 13.06
C TYR A 136 -7.13 1.99 14.31
N ARG A 137 -7.77 2.14 15.47
CA ARG A 137 -7.22 1.82 16.80
C ARG A 137 -8.28 1.10 17.61
N LEU A 138 -7.85 0.34 18.60
CA LEU A 138 -8.74 -0.38 19.51
C LEU A 138 -9.41 0.59 20.47
N LYS A 139 -10.74 0.67 20.41
CA LYS A 139 -11.55 1.59 21.21
C LYS A 139 -12.66 0.89 21.95
N GLU A 140 -13.06 1.45 23.09
CA GLU A 140 -14.29 1.07 23.78
C GLU A 140 -15.49 1.32 22.86
N ILE A 141 -16.48 0.41 22.89
CA ILE A 141 -17.56 0.33 21.88
C ILE A 141 -18.56 1.48 22.00
N ASN A 142 -18.85 1.96 23.21
CA ASN A 142 -19.90 2.94 23.46
C ASN A 142 -19.34 4.38 23.52
N ASP A 143 -18.26 4.58 24.26
CA ASP A 143 -17.70 5.90 24.57
C ASP A 143 -16.49 6.28 23.70
N ASN A 144 -16.01 5.34 22.87
CA ASN A 144 -14.95 5.54 21.88
C ASN A 144 -13.58 5.98 22.44
N PHE A 145 -13.30 5.76 23.75
CA PHE A 145 -11.96 5.99 24.27
C PHE A 145 -11.00 4.85 23.89
N GLU A 146 -9.73 5.17 23.71
CA GLU A 146 -8.72 4.18 23.33
C GLU A 146 -8.42 3.23 24.49
N LEU A 147 -8.41 1.91 24.23
CA LEU A 147 -7.96 0.92 25.21
C LEU A 147 -6.47 1.01 25.40
N THR A 148 -5.74 1.18 24.32
CA THR A 148 -4.26 1.25 24.27
C THR A 148 -3.83 1.88 22.95
N ASN A 149 -2.64 2.46 22.93
CA ASN A 149 -2.00 2.96 21.71
C ASN A 149 -1.10 1.92 21.02
N GLN A 150 -1.11 0.67 21.49
CA GLN A 150 -0.20 -0.37 20.99
C GLN A 150 -0.56 -0.86 19.58
N GLU A 151 -1.81 -0.71 19.17
CA GLU A 151 -2.33 -1.16 17.88
C GLU A 151 -2.75 0.02 17.03
N GLU A 152 -2.24 0.05 15.79
CA GLU A 152 -2.69 0.98 14.77
C GLU A 152 -2.60 0.36 13.38
N ILE A 153 -3.70 0.45 12.61
CA ILE A 153 -3.78 -0.08 11.25
C ILE A 153 -4.24 1.01 10.30
N HIS A 154 -3.43 1.29 9.28
CA HIS A 154 -3.72 2.25 8.23
C HIS A 154 -4.07 1.55 6.92
N PHE A 155 -5.08 2.08 6.22
CA PHE A 155 -5.38 1.74 4.84
C PHE A 155 -5.27 3.00 3.97
N LEU A 156 -4.45 2.91 2.93
CA LEU A 156 -4.30 3.94 1.90
C LEU A 156 -4.82 3.36 0.58
N GLU A 157 -6.06 3.66 0.25
CA GLU A 157 -6.80 3.09 -0.88
C GLU A 157 -6.66 4.01 -2.10
N MET A 158 -5.69 3.70 -2.98
CA MET A 158 -5.35 4.57 -4.12
C MET A 158 -6.49 4.77 -5.12
N GLU A 159 -7.46 3.85 -5.21
CA GLU A 159 -8.62 4.04 -6.08
C GLU A 159 -9.53 5.18 -5.60
N LYS A 160 -9.58 5.44 -4.27
CA LYS A 160 -10.31 6.57 -3.68
C LYS A 160 -9.56 7.91 -3.80
N PHE A 161 -8.29 7.89 -4.20
CA PHE A 161 -7.50 9.10 -4.36
C PHE A 161 -7.78 9.74 -5.72
N SER A 162 -8.44 10.89 -5.72
CA SER A 162 -8.90 11.64 -6.90
C SER A 162 -8.29 13.03 -7.05
N LYS A 163 -7.31 13.39 -6.19
CA LYS A 163 -6.66 14.71 -6.25
C LYS A 163 -5.78 14.83 -7.49
N GLU A 164 -5.82 16.02 -8.10
CA GLU A 164 -4.93 16.38 -9.19
C GLU A 164 -3.74 17.24 -8.69
N LEU A 165 -2.76 17.50 -9.55
CA LEU A 165 -1.54 18.20 -9.17
C LEU A 165 -1.75 19.52 -8.40
N PRO A 166 -2.71 20.41 -8.78
CA PRO A 166 -2.94 21.66 -8.04
C PRO A 166 -3.50 21.45 -6.63
N ASP A 167 -4.09 20.27 -6.35
CA ASP A 167 -4.78 19.97 -5.11
C ASP A 167 -3.92 19.22 -4.07
N LEU A 168 -2.64 18.98 -4.40
CA LEU A 168 -1.71 18.24 -3.55
C LEU A 168 -1.19 19.11 -2.40
N GLN A 169 -1.99 19.27 -1.35
CA GLN A 169 -1.67 20.13 -0.20
C GLN A 169 -0.70 19.48 0.79
N LYS A 170 -0.94 18.19 1.12
CA LYS A 170 -0.13 17.45 2.10
C LYS A 170 1.00 16.68 1.42
N THR A 171 2.07 16.42 2.16
CA THR A 171 3.17 15.55 1.72
C THR A 171 2.65 14.15 1.36
N LEU A 172 1.67 13.64 2.12
CA LEU A 172 1.02 12.37 1.81
C LEU A 172 0.31 12.38 0.45
N ASP A 173 -0.41 13.47 0.10
CA ASP A 173 -1.05 13.59 -1.22
C ASP A 173 -0.02 13.45 -2.35
N ARG A 174 1.14 14.09 -2.18
CA ARG A 174 2.25 14.04 -3.15
C ARG A 174 2.83 12.65 -3.28
N TRP A 175 3.02 11.93 -2.15
CA TRP A 175 3.48 10.56 -2.15
C TRP A 175 2.49 9.62 -2.85
N ILE A 176 1.21 9.69 -2.53
CA ILE A 176 0.18 8.84 -3.16
C ILE A 176 0.06 9.15 -4.65
N TYR A 177 0.11 10.43 -5.04
CA TYR A 177 0.12 10.82 -6.44
C TYR A 177 1.35 10.26 -7.18
N PHE A 178 2.53 10.41 -6.58
CA PHE A 178 3.76 9.84 -7.14
C PHE A 178 3.65 8.33 -7.32
N ILE A 179 3.30 7.57 -6.28
CA ILE A 179 3.18 6.11 -6.37
C ILE A 179 2.15 5.69 -7.43
N LYS A 180 1.01 6.41 -7.50
CA LYS A 180 -0.07 6.10 -8.45
C LYS A 180 0.31 6.34 -9.91
N TYR A 181 1.15 7.33 -10.18
CA TYR A 181 1.44 7.81 -11.53
C TYR A 181 2.94 7.83 -11.88
N ALA A 182 3.81 7.23 -11.07
CA ALA A 182 5.27 7.28 -11.25
C ALA A 182 5.74 6.82 -12.64
N GLU A 183 5.03 5.88 -13.26
CA GLU A 183 5.33 5.41 -14.62
C GLU A 183 5.26 6.50 -15.71
N ARG A 184 4.64 7.67 -15.39
CA ARG A 184 4.52 8.83 -16.28
C ARG A 184 5.66 9.83 -16.12
N PHE A 185 6.47 9.66 -15.09
CA PHE A 185 7.49 10.62 -14.69
C PHE A 185 8.89 10.08 -14.88
N SER A 186 9.80 11.01 -15.10
CA SER A 186 11.25 10.83 -15.04
C SER A 186 11.83 11.93 -14.15
N GLU A 187 13.10 11.83 -13.79
CA GLU A 187 13.79 12.89 -13.04
C GLU A 187 13.65 14.27 -13.72
N HIS A 188 13.65 14.27 -15.07
CA HIS A 188 13.61 15.50 -15.86
C HIS A 188 12.21 16.12 -16.02
N ASN A 189 11.13 15.30 -15.96
CA ASN A 189 9.76 15.76 -16.16
C ASN A 189 8.88 15.62 -14.92
N LEU A 190 9.48 15.43 -13.74
CA LEU A 190 8.73 15.38 -12.48
C LEU A 190 7.99 16.72 -12.27
N PRO A 191 6.66 16.70 -12.00
CA PRO A 191 5.87 17.92 -11.74
C PRO A 191 6.37 18.71 -10.53
N GLU A 192 6.28 20.07 -10.60
CA GLU A 192 6.77 20.96 -9.53
C GLU A 192 6.23 20.61 -8.13
N PRO A 193 4.92 20.32 -7.92
CA PRO A 193 4.45 19.95 -6.58
C PRO A 193 5.12 18.70 -5.99
N LEU A 194 5.58 17.78 -6.85
CA LEU A 194 6.30 16.58 -6.41
C LEU A 194 7.78 16.88 -6.12
N LYS A 195 8.36 17.86 -6.82
CA LYS A 195 9.75 18.30 -6.59
C LYS A 195 9.94 19.01 -5.26
N GLU A 196 8.89 19.55 -4.65
CA GLU A 196 8.96 20.16 -3.32
C GLU A 196 9.34 19.15 -2.22
N VAL A 197 9.19 17.85 -2.48
CA VAL A 197 9.56 16.77 -1.56
C VAL A 197 10.85 16.11 -2.06
N GLU A 198 11.97 16.40 -1.42
CA GLU A 198 13.29 15.89 -1.83
C GLU A 198 13.34 14.36 -1.91
N SER A 199 12.67 13.67 -0.99
CA SER A 199 12.62 12.21 -1.01
C SER A 199 11.82 11.65 -2.20
N ILE A 200 10.85 12.38 -2.75
CA ILE A 200 10.15 12.02 -4.00
C ILE A 200 11.07 12.19 -5.21
N LYS A 201 11.86 13.28 -5.27
CA LYS A 201 12.88 13.44 -6.32
C LYS A 201 13.86 12.27 -6.29
N LYS A 202 14.36 11.95 -5.09
CA LYS A 202 15.28 10.82 -4.91
C LYS A 202 14.63 9.50 -5.34
N ALA A 203 13.36 9.25 -4.97
CA ALA A 203 12.63 8.06 -5.38
C ALA A 203 12.47 7.96 -6.90
N SER A 204 12.17 9.08 -7.58
CA SER A 204 12.12 9.15 -9.04
C SER A 204 13.46 8.81 -9.69
N SER A 205 14.55 9.40 -9.17
CA SER A 205 15.92 9.11 -9.64
C SER A 205 16.33 7.65 -9.39
N VAL A 206 15.95 7.07 -8.25
CA VAL A 206 16.17 5.63 -7.96
C VAL A 206 15.44 4.77 -8.98
N LEU A 207 14.16 5.06 -9.26
CA LEU A 207 13.36 4.34 -10.26
C LEU A 207 14.01 4.32 -11.66
N GLU A 208 14.61 5.44 -12.09
CA GLU A 208 15.28 5.52 -13.38
C GLU A 208 16.58 4.73 -13.44
N ARG A 209 17.31 4.70 -12.32
CA ARG A 209 18.62 4.03 -12.22
C ARG A 209 18.54 2.55 -11.93
N ILE A 210 17.38 2.05 -11.54
CA ILE A 210 17.20 0.63 -11.27
C ILE A 210 17.48 -0.16 -12.55
N SER A 211 18.65 -0.79 -12.58
CA SER A 211 18.98 -1.81 -13.56
C SER A 211 18.70 -3.15 -12.93
N LEU A 212 17.58 -3.75 -13.32
CA LEU A 212 17.24 -5.10 -12.86
C LEU A 212 18.19 -6.11 -13.49
N SER A 213 18.70 -7.08 -12.71
CA SER A 213 19.29 -8.29 -13.26
C SER A 213 18.25 -9.07 -14.06
N ASP A 214 18.67 -10.04 -14.87
CA ASP A 214 17.73 -10.84 -15.66
C ASP A 214 16.73 -11.57 -14.75
N GLU A 215 17.17 -12.11 -13.61
CA GLU A 215 16.31 -12.76 -12.61
C GLU A 215 15.33 -11.76 -11.96
N GLN A 216 15.80 -10.59 -11.59
CA GLN A 216 14.96 -9.54 -11.02
C GLN A 216 13.92 -9.05 -12.02
N ARG A 217 14.30 -8.95 -13.29
CA ARG A 217 13.39 -8.57 -14.38
C ARG A 217 12.30 -9.63 -14.58
N GLU A 218 12.65 -10.91 -14.59
CA GLU A 218 11.70 -12.02 -14.69
C GLU A 218 10.67 -11.96 -13.56
N ILE A 219 11.12 -11.79 -12.30
CA ILE A 219 10.22 -11.65 -11.16
C ILE A 219 9.31 -10.44 -11.29
N TYR A 220 9.84 -9.28 -11.68
CA TYR A 220 9.05 -8.08 -11.87
C TYR A 220 7.99 -8.27 -12.97
N GLU A 221 8.38 -8.84 -14.11
CA GLU A 221 7.47 -9.09 -15.24
C GLU A 221 6.38 -10.11 -14.87
N ASP A 222 6.71 -11.18 -14.13
CA ASP A 222 5.73 -12.14 -13.63
C ASP A 222 4.72 -11.48 -12.70
N ARG A 223 5.16 -10.64 -11.77
CA ARG A 223 4.27 -9.89 -10.86
C ARG A 223 3.42 -8.90 -11.60
N LEU A 224 4.00 -8.16 -12.54
CA LEU A 224 3.27 -7.23 -13.39
C LEU A 224 2.23 -7.95 -14.24
N LYS A 225 2.58 -9.11 -14.82
CA LYS A 225 1.64 -9.94 -15.60
C LYS A 225 0.49 -10.42 -14.72
N MET A 226 0.76 -10.97 -13.54
CA MET A 226 -0.31 -11.38 -12.61
C MET A 226 -1.28 -10.23 -12.33
N TYR A 227 -0.77 -9.03 -12.09
CA TYR A 227 -1.60 -7.84 -11.90
C TYR A 227 -2.45 -7.51 -13.12
N LEU A 228 -1.86 -7.51 -14.31
CA LEU A 228 -2.58 -7.19 -15.55
C LEU A 228 -3.66 -8.23 -15.87
N ASP A 229 -3.36 -9.50 -15.67
CA ASP A 229 -4.29 -10.61 -15.89
C ASP A 229 -5.49 -10.53 -14.94
N GLU A 230 -5.25 -10.24 -13.64
CA GLU A 230 -6.31 -10.08 -12.67
C GLU A 230 -7.18 -8.84 -12.94
N ARG A 231 -6.56 -7.71 -13.24
CA ARG A 231 -7.29 -6.50 -13.66
C ARG A 231 -8.15 -6.76 -14.90
N GLY A 232 -7.63 -7.53 -15.84
CA GLY A 232 -8.36 -7.99 -17.02
C GLY A 232 -9.55 -8.88 -16.66
N ALA A 233 -9.37 -9.81 -15.72
CA ALA A 233 -10.42 -10.70 -15.24
C ALA A 233 -11.54 -9.93 -14.51
N ILE A 234 -11.19 -9.00 -13.61
CA ILE A 234 -12.15 -8.13 -12.92
C ILE A 234 -12.96 -7.31 -13.92
N ARG A 235 -12.30 -6.63 -14.86
CA ARG A 235 -12.97 -5.83 -15.89
C ARG A 235 -13.92 -6.68 -16.74
N THR A 236 -13.52 -7.91 -17.07
CA THR A 236 -14.35 -8.85 -17.83
C THR A 236 -15.57 -9.27 -17.01
N ALA A 237 -15.40 -9.54 -15.71
CA ALA A 237 -16.50 -9.89 -14.81
C ALA A 237 -17.50 -8.75 -14.66
N GLU A 238 -17.04 -7.51 -14.52
CA GLU A 238 -17.88 -6.30 -14.46
C GLU A 238 -18.70 -6.11 -15.74
N LEU A 239 -18.05 -6.24 -16.90
CA LEU A 239 -18.75 -6.11 -18.18
C LEU A 239 -19.83 -7.19 -18.34
N ARG A 240 -19.53 -8.44 -17.99
CA ARG A 240 -20.50 -9.53 -18.00
C ARG A 240 -21.63 -9.33 -16.97
N GLY A 241 -21.33 -8.76 -15.81
CA GLY A 241 -22.33 -8.39 -14.80
C GLY A 241 -23.30 -7.35 -15.32
N ARG A 242 -22.80 -6.27 -15.90
CA ARG A 242 -23.60 -5.20 -16.53
C ARG A 242 -24.48 -5.70 -17.67
N ASP A 243 -23.97 -6.61 -18.49
CA ASP A 243 -24.75 -7.19 -19.59
C ASP A 243 -25.87 -8.09 -19.08
N ARG A 244 -25.63 -8.89 -18.03
CA ARG A 244 -26.67 -9.69 -17.36
C ARG A 244 -27.77 -8.79 -16.75
N GLU A 245 -27.39 -7.72 -16.07
CA GLU A 245 -28.34 -6.76 -15.51
C GLU A 245 -29.22 -6.11 -16.58
N LYS A 246 -28.61 -5.66 -17.70
CA LYS A 246 -29.35 -5.12 -18.85
C LYS A 246 -30.35 -6.14 -19.43
N ILE A 247 -29.95 -7.40 -19.55
CA ILE A 247 -30.83 -8.48 -20.04
C ILE A 247 -31.99 -8.71 -19.07
N GLU A 248 -31.75 -8.72 -17.75
CA GLU A 248 -32.80 -8.86 -16.75
C GLU A 248 -33.78 -7.71 -16.76
N ILE A 249 -33.28 -6.47 -16.88
CA ILE A 249 -34.13 -5.27 -17.01
C ILE A 249 -34.98 -5.35 -18.28
N ALA A 250 -34.39 -5.72 -19.41
CA ALA A 250 -35.12 -5.87 -20.65
C ALA A 250 -36.22 -6.95 -20.59
N LYS A 251 -35.95 -8.08 -19.91
CA LYS A 251 -36.96 -9.14 -19.67
C LYS A 251 -38.11 -8.63 -18.83
N LYS A 252 -37.84 -7.89 -17.73
CA LYS A 252 -38.87 -7.28 -16.88
C LYS A 252 -39.74 -6.30 -17.67
N PHE A 253 -39.18 -5.46 -18.55
CA PHE A 253 -39.96 -4.58 -19.41
C PHE A 253 -40.84 -5.34 -20.37
N LEU A 254 -40.38 -6.44 -20.96
CA LEU A 254 -41.17 -7.30 -21.85
C LEU A 254 -42.31 -8.00 -21.12
N GLU A 255 -42.11 -8.41 -19.87
CA GLU A 255 -43.15 -9.01 -19.04
C GLU A 255 -44.24 -7.98 -18.67
N ILE A 256 -43.83 -6.74 -18.27
CA ILE A 256 -44.77 -5.66 -17.98
C ILE A 256 -45.58 -5.27 -19.23
N GLY A 257 -44.92 -5.17 -20.39
CA GLY A 257 -45.60 -4.87 -21.66
C GLY A 257 -46.61 -5.95 -22.10
N ARG A 258 -46.40 -7.21 -21.74
CA ARG A 258 -47.34 -8.32 -22.01
C ARG A 258 -48.52 -8.37 -21.01
N ALA A 259 -48.38 -7.78 -19.83
CA ALA A 259 -49.46 -7.75 -18.84
C ALA A 259 -50.49 -6.62 -19.10
N HIS A 260 -50.24 -5.76 -20.06
CA HIS A 260 -51.10 -4.62 -20.43
C HIS A 260 -51.73 -4.79 -21.82
N VAL A 261 -51.70 -5.97 -22.43
CA VAL A 261 -52.41 -6.40 -23.62
C VAL A 261 -53.38 -7.52 -23.26
#